data_385aa8071297afdd6b1bea8b73075fb3
#
_entry.id   385aa8071297afdd6b1bea8b73075fb3
#
_cell.length_a   1.000
_cell.length_b   1.000
_cell.length_c   1.000
_cell.angle_alpha   90.00
_cell.angle_beta   90.00
_cell.angle_gamma   90.00
#
_symmetry.space_group_name_H-M   'P 1'
#
loop_
_entity.id
_entity.type
_entity.pdbx_description
1 polymer ?
#
loop_
_entity_poly.entity_id
_entity_poly.type
_entity_poly.pdbx_seq_one_letter_code
_entity_poly.pdbx_strand_id
1 'polypeptide(L)'
;MITTASNPPQTITPEQKAIAQAAFDAAEKQSFFYSAPWFENYFQSIHDPQTSYLVLSARTDHGMATLPMKYVVAGQWPYSRAIYGAQNYYSCLFGPAVAGEHTEELYDKLLQPIHEQRLDIFDAHPLDPHHPSFAALQNALRRQGWIIDTYLCFGNWQLDVNGRSFADYFQTLPSTLK
;
A
#
# COMPACT_ATOMS: atom_id res chain seq x y z
N MET A 1 -32.47 14.47 7.77
CA MET A 1 -32.21 13.03 7.57
C MET A 1 -31.07 12.92 6.64
N ILE A 2 -29.89 12.61 7.18
CA ILE A 2 -28.67 12.39 6.36
C ILE A 2 -28.68 10.91 6.04
N THR A 3 -28.92 10.59 4.78
CA THR A 3 -28.85 9.22 4.29
C THR A 3 -27.37 8.86 4.19
N THR A 4 -26.88 8.07 5.10
CA THR A 4 -25.56 7.46 5.00
C THR A 4 -25.59 6.48 3.83
N ALA A 5 -25.03 6.87 2.70
CA ALA A 5 -24.76 5.96 1.61
C ALA A 5 -23.61 5.03 2.07
N SER A 6 -23.98 3.91 2.67
CA SER A 6 -23.06 2.79 2.83
C SER A 6 -22.77 2.23 1.45
N ASN A 7 -21.61 2.56 0.87
CA ASN A 7 -21.12 1.78 -0.24
C ASN A 7 -20.93 0.35 0.26
N PRO A 8 -21.54 -0.66 -0.38
CA PRO A 8 -21.31 -2.04 0.00
C PRO A 8 -19.82 -2.36 -0.17
N PRO A 9 -19.26 -3.23 0.66
CA PRO A 9 -17.90 -3.71 0.48
C PRO A 9 -17.76 -4.21 -0.96
N GLN A 10 -16.78 -3.70 -1.70
CA GLN A 10 -16.55 -4.14 -3.06
C GLN A 10 -16.25 -5.64 -3.04
N THR A 11 -17.10 -6.42 -3.68
CA THR A 11 -16.84 -7.84 -3.85
C THR A 11 -15.65 -7.98 -4.81
N ILE A 12 -14.52 -8.43 -4.30
CA ILE A 12 -13.32 -8.67 -5.12
C ILE A 12 -13.64 -9.78 -6.12
N THR A 13 -13.51 -9.50 -7.41
CA THR A 13 -13.74 -10.48 -8.45
C THR A 13 -12.65 -11.56 -8.46
N PRO A 14 -12.92 -12.77 -8.98
CA PRO A 14 -11.90 -13.80 -9.13
C PRO A 14 -10.66 -13.33 -9.90
N GLU A 15 -10.86 -12.49 -10.91
CA GLU A 15 -9.78 -11.89 -11.70
C GLU A 15 -8.92 -10.93 -10.86
N GLN A 16 -9.55 -10.02 -10.11
CA GLN A 16 -8.84 -9.12 -9.20
C GLN A 16 -8.05 -9.89 -8.14
N LYS A 17 -8.61 -10.98 -7.63
CA LYS A 17 -7.91 -11.86 -6.68
C LYS A 17 -6.68 -12.51 -7.31
N ALA A 18 -6.77 -12.99 -8.54
CA ALA A 18 -5.64 -13.59 -9.26
C ALA A 18 -4.55 -12.56 -9.55
N ILE A 19 -4.90 -11.34 -9.95
CA ILE A 19 -3.96 -10.23 -10.14
C ILE A 19 -3.25 -9.88 -8.83
N ALA A 20 -4.01 -9.74 -7.75
CA ALA A 20 -3.46 -9.40 -6.44
C ALA A 20 -2.48 -10.48 -5.95
N GLN A 21 -2.85 -11.77 -6.08
CA GLN A 21 -1.97 -12.87 -5.68
C GLN A 21 -0.66 -12.85 -6.46
N ALA A 22 -0.71 -12.73 -7.79
CA ALA A 22 0.49 -12.68 -8.61
C ALA A 22 1.40 -11.47 -8.27
N ALA A 23 0.80 -10.32 -7.99
CA ALA A 23 1.54 -9.12 -7.59
C ALA A 23 2.20 -9.30 -6.21
N PHE A 24 1.50 -9.86 -5.23
CA PHE A 24 2.06 -10.16 -3.91
C PHE A 24 3.18 -11.19 -3.96
N ASP A 25 3.02 -12.29 -4.70
CA ASP A 25 4.04 -13.34 -4.84
C ASP A 25 5.35 -12.80 -5.44
N ALA A 26 5.25 -11.84 -6.35
CA ALA A 26 6.42 -11.18 -6.92
C ALA A 26 7.08 -10.19 -5.95
N ALA A 27 6.27 -9.37 -5.27
CA ALA A 27 6.75 -8.30 -4.41
C ALA A 27 7.23 -8.79 -3.03
N GLU A 28 6.76 -9.94 -2.55
CA GLU A 28 7.22 -10.58 -1.31
C GLU A 28 8.73 -10.81 -1.28
N LYS A 29 9.34 -11.06 -2.44
CA LYS A 29 10.79 -11.23 -2.59
C LYS A 29 11.58 -9.96 -2.23
N GLN A 30 10.92 -8.81 -2.26
CA GLN A 30 11.53 -7.52 -1.93
C GLN A 30 11.30 -7.17 -0.45
N SER A 31 10.11 -7.43 0.06
CA SER A 31 9.77 -7.19 1.46
C SER A 31 8.54 -7.98 1.88
N PHE A 32 8.58 -8.53 3.11
CA PHE A 32 7.42 -9.14 3.76
C PHE A 32 6.20 -8.22 3.81
N PHE A 33 6.40 -6.90 3.95
CA PHE A 33 5.31 -5.91 3.97
C PHE A 33 4.55 -5.77 2.65
N TYR A 34 5.05 -6.36 1.57
CA TYR A 34 4.37 -6.44 0.27
C TYR A 34 3.76 -7.82 -0.01
N SER A 35 3.69 -8.70 0.99
CA SER A 35 3.22 -10.08 0.83
C SER A 35 1.72 -10.25 1.10
N ALA A 36 1.13 -11.28 0.52
CA ALA A 36 -0.24 -11.69 0.83
C ALA A 36 -0.41 -12.04 2.32
N PRO A 37 0.49 -12.82 2.99
CA PRO A 37 0.36 -13.12 4.41
C PRO A 37 0.33 -11.88 5.31
N TRP A 38 1.09 -10.83 4.98
CA TRP A 38 1.04 -9.57 5.71
C TRP A 38 -0.35 -8.94 5.66
N PHE A 39 -0.92 -8.78 4.47
CA PHE A 39 -2.22 -8.15 4.29
C PHE A 39 -3.38 -9.01 4.79
N GLU A 40 -3.30 -10.33 4.65
CA GLU A 40 -4.28 -11.25 5.24
C GLU A 40 -4.33 -11.12 6.75
N ASN A 41 -3.16 -11.12 7.42
CA ASN A 41 -3.08 -10.89 8.84
C ASN A 41 -3.59 -9.50 9.23
N TYR A 42 -3.26 -8.48 8.46
CA TYR A 42 -3.75 -7.12 8.68
C TYR A 42 -5.28 -7.07 8.65
N PHE A 43 -5.92 -7.61 7.63
CA PHE A 43 -7.38 -7.61 7.50
C PHE A 43 -8.10 -8.47 8.54
N GLN A 44 -7.46 -9.54 9.02
CA GLN A 44 -8.02 -10.40 10.06
C GLN A 44 -7.86 -9.83 11.46
N SER A 45 -6.76 -9.15 11.74
CA SER A 45 -6.39 -8.69 13.08
C SER A 45 -6.90 -7.28 13.41
N ILE A 46 -7.12 -6.45 12.38
CA ILE A 46 -7.56 -5.06 12.53
C ILE A 46 -8.97 -4.95 11.97
N HIS A 47 -9.91 -5.49 12.73
CA HIS A 47 -11.32 -5.37 12.39
C HIS A 47 -11.89 -4.09 13.02
N ASP A 48 -12.04 -3.04 12.22
CA ASP A 48 -12.86 -1.89 12.55
C ASP A 48 -14.17 -2.00 11.73
N PRO A 49 -15.32 -2.20 12.38
CA PRO A 49 -16.60 -2.34 11.70
C PRO A 49 -17.02 -1.11 10.87
N GLN A 50 -16.40 0.05 11.14
CA GLN A 50 -16.65 1.30 10.42
C GLN A 50 -15.72 1.51 9.22
N THR A 51 -14.69 0.67 9.08
CA THR A 51 -13.73 0.76 8.00
C THR A 51 -14.04 -0.25 6.90
N SER A 52 -14.23 0.25 5.69
CA SER A 52 -14.31 -0.60 4.49
C SER A 52 -12.93 -0.72 3.86
N TYR A 53 -12.58 -1.93 3.43
CA TYR A 53 -11.33 -2.19 2.74
C TYR A 53 -11.57 -2.30 1.24
N LEU A 54 -10.61 -1.79 0.48
CA LEU A 54 -10.61 -1.77 -0.97
C LEU A 54 -9.25 -2.30 -1.46
N VAL A 55 -9.26 -3.28 -2.36
CA VAL A 55 -8.06 -3.74 -3.02
C VAL A 55 -8.08 -3.25 -4.46
N LEU A 56 -7.28 -2.24 -4.74
CA LEU A 56 -7.07 -1.78 -6.10
C LEU A 56 -6.21 -2.80 -6.83
N SER A 57 -6.58 -3.15 -8.07
CA SER A 57 -5.82 -4.10 -8.87
C SER A 57 -5.85 -3.69 -10.33
N ALA A 58 -4.71 -3.80 -11.01
CA ALA A 58 -4.58 -3.48 -12.42
C ALA A 58 -3.69 -4.50 -13.14
N ARG A 59 -3.96 -4.68 -14.42
CA ARG A 59 -3.19 -5.51 -15.33
C ARG A 59 -2.96 -4.80 -16.65
N THR A 60 -1.75 -4.93 -17.17
CA THR A 60 -1.33 -4.56 -18.52
C THR A 60 -0.60 -5.74 -19.17
N ASP A 61 -0.17 -5.59 -20.40
CA ASP A 61 0.66 -6.59 -21.08
C ASP A 61 2.07 -6.70 -20.44
N HIS A 62 2.50 -5.67 -19.70
CA HIS A 62 3.83 -5.56 -19.11
C HIS A 62 3.88 -5.83 -17.61
N GLY A 63 2.73 -5.89 -16.93
CA GLY A 63 2.71 -6.10 -15.49
C GLY A 63 1.35 -6.14 -14.83
N MET A 64 1.37 -6.52 -13.57
CA MET A 64 0.23 -6.53 -12.67
C MET A 64 0.57 -5.76 -11.40
N ALA A 65 -0.39 -5.03 -10.86
CA ALA A 65 -0.22 -4.31 -9.61
C ALA A 65 -1.44 -4.48 -8.71
N THR A 66 -1.19 -4.46 -7.39
CA THR A 66 -2.24 -4.39 -6.38
C THR A 66 -1.86 -3.42 -5.28
N LEU A 67 -2.85 -2.71 -4.75
CA LEU A 67 -2.68 -1.74 -3.67
C LEU A 67 -3.86 -1.86 -2.70
N PRO A 68 -3.65 -2.49 -1.54
CA PRO A 68 -4.67 -2.60 -0.50
C PRO A 68 -4.86 -1.26 0.22
N MET A 69 -6.10 -0.81 0.30
CA MET A 69 -6.47 0.48 0.89
C MET A 69 -7.61 0.30 1.88
N LYS A 70 -7.76 1.26 2.79
CA LYS A 70 -8.92 1.42 3.65
C LYS A 70 -9.67 2.69 3.26
N TYR A 71 -10.97 2.57 3.11
CA TYR A 71 -11.87 3.68 2.81
C TYR A 71 -12.53 4.16 4.09
N VAL A 72 -12.40 5.44 4.39
CA VAL A 72 -12.98 6.05 5.59
C VAL A 72 -13.94 7.14 5.17
N VAL A 73 -15.20 6.99 5.54
CA VAL A 73 -16.19 8.04 5.44
C VAL A 73 -16.09 8.88 6.71
N ALA A 74 -15.33 9.96 6.65
CA ALA A 74 -15.26 10.89 7.76
C ALA A 74 -16.45 11.84 7.66
N GLY A 75 -17.32 11.84 8.67
CA GLY A 75 -18.49 12.75 8.76
C GLY A 75 -18.14 14.19 9.12
N GLN A 76 -16.88 14.63 9.01
CA GLN A 76 -16.45 15.99 9.42
C GLN A 76 -15.95 16.77 8.19
N TRP A 77 -16.63 17.91 7.95
CA TRP A 77 -16.18 18.92 7.01
C TRP A 77 -14.74 19.40 7.39
N PRO A 78 -13.82 19.68 6.42
CA PRO A 78 -14.09 19.75 4.97
C PRO A 78 -13.91 18.42 4.21
N TYR A 79 -13.36 17.38 4.81
CA TYR A 79 -13.01 16.14 4.13
C TYR A 79 -14.01 15.04 4.49
N SER A 80 -14.83 14.66 3.54
CA SER A 80 -15.88 13.68 3.76
C SER A 80 -15.55 12.27 3.25
N ARG A 81 -14.56 12.13 2.36
CA ARG A 81 -14.19 10.86 1.73
C ARG A 81 -12.68 10.77 1.61
N ALA A 82 -12.11 9.82 2.31
CA ALA A 82 -10.67 9.61 2.31
C ALA A 82 -10.33 8.13 2.09
N ILE A 83 -9.25 7.88 1.38
CA ILE A 83 -8.67 6.56 1.23
C ILE A 83 -7.24 6.58 1.77
N TYR A 84 -6.94 5.61 2.61
CA TYR A 84 -5.65 5.45 3.27
C TYR A 84 -5.04 4.11 2.90
N GLY A 85 -3.73 3.99 2.95
CA GLY A 85 -3.07 2.70 2.86
C GLY A 85 -3.59 1.72 3.92
N ALA A 86 -3.74 0.44 3.55
CA ALA A 86 -4.05 -0.62 4.50
C ALA A 86 -2.80 -0.93 5.33
N GLN A 87 -2.49 -0.04 6.26
CA GLN A 87 -1.31 -0.06 7.12
C GLN A 87 -1.65 0.32 8.56
N ASN A 88 -0.75 0.02 9.48
CA ASN A 88 -0.85 0.36 10.90
C ASN A 88 0.52 0.76 11.46
N TYR A 89 0.59 0.97 12.77
CA TYR A 89 1.81 1.35 13.48
C TYR A 89 2.99 0.39 13.27
N TYR A 90 2.72 -0.89 12.97
CA TYR A 90 3.75 -1.92 12.74
C TYR A 90 4.17 -2.05 11.28
N SER A 91 3.53 -1.30 10.37
CA SER A 91 3.89 -1.32 8.95
C SER A 91 5.13 -0.47 8.71
N CYS A 92 6.28 -1.11 8.51
CA CYS A 92 7.53 -0.39 8.23
C CYS A 92 7.63 0.06 6.77
N LEU A 93 6.89 -0.60 5.86
CA LEU A 93 6.77 -0.25 4.45
C LEU A 93 5.33 -0.45 3.99
N PHE A 94 4.92 0.36 3.04
CA PHE A 94 3.66 0.26 2.33
C PHE A 94 3.87 0.67 0.87
N GLY A 95 3.01 0.24 -0.01
CA GLY A 95 3.00 0.65 -1.41
C GLY A 95 2.37 -0.40 -2.31
N PRO A 96 2.28 -0.13 -3.61
CA PRO A 96 1.80 -1.10 -4.56
C PRO A 96 2.73 -2.32 -4.64
N ALA A 97 2.16 -3.51 -4.49
CA ALA A 97 2.84 -4.73 -4.89
C ALA A 97 2.75 -4.86 -6.42
N VAL A 98 3.87 -5.13 -7.06
CA VAL A 98 3.97 -5.14 -8.54
C VAL A 98 4.69 -6.40 -9.02
N ALA A 99 4.10 -7.06 -10.00
CA ALA A 99 4.70 -8.11 -10.81
C ALA A 99 4.95 -7.60 -12.22
N GLY A 100 6.20 -7.54 -12.66
CA GLY A 100 6.59 -7.02 -13.98
C GLY A 100 7.07 -5.57 -13.95
N GLU A 101 6.78 -4.79 -14.97
CA GLU A 101 7.32 -3.45 -15.17
C GLU A 101 6.46 -2.37 -14.49
N HIS A 102 7.12 -1.33 -13.97
CA HIS A 102 6.47 -0.14 -13.39
C HIS A 102 6.10 0.88 -14.47
N THR A 103 5.18 0.52 -15.38
CA THR A 103 4.78 1.38 -16.49
C THR A 103 3.76 2.44 -16.06
N GLU A 104 3.72 3.58 -16.77
CA GLU A 104 2.72 4.63 -16.52
C GLU A 104 1.30 4.10 -16.68
N GLU A 105 1.05 3.30 -17.73
CA GLU A 105 -0.24 2.68 -17.99
C GLU A 105 -0.72 1.82 -16.82
N LEU A 106 0.18 1.06 -16.20
CA LEU A 106 -0.15 0.20 -15.06
C LEU A 106 -0.66 1.03 -13.87
N TYR A 107 0.01 2.13 -13.55
CA TYR A 107 -0.37 3.00 -12.43
C TYR A 107 -1.61 3.83 -12.73
N ASP A 108 -1.80 4.28 -13.97
CA ASP A 108 -3.01 4.98 -14.37
C ASP A 108 -4.24 4.07 -14.24
N LYS A 109 -4.13 2.81 -14.69
CA LYS A 109 -5.20 1.81 -14.51
C LYS A 109 -5.42 1.45 -13.04
N LEU A 110 -4.35 1.34 -12.24
CA LEU A 110 -4.44 1.03 -10.81
C LEU A 110 -5.24 2.09 -10.05
N LEU A 111 -5.05 3.36 -10.38
CA LEU A 111 -5.66 4.49 -9.70
C LEU A 111 -6.97 4.97 -10.32
N GLN A 112 -7.33 4.49 -11.51
CA GLN A 112 -8.58 4.86 -12.18
C GLN A 112 -9.82 4.75 -11.28
N PRO A 113 -10.03 3.67 -10.49
CA PRO A 113 -11.20 3.56 -9.62
C PRO A 113 -11.28 4.65 -8.54
N ILE A 114 -10.13 5.22 -8.14
CA ILE A 114 -10.06 6.29 -7.15
C ILE A 114 -10.52 7.61 -7.76
N HIS A 115 -10.07 7.89 -8.96
CA HIS A 115 -10.45 9.10 -9.69
C HIS A 115 -11.97 9.20 -9.89
N GLU A 116 -12.62 8.09 -10.21
CA GLU A 116 -14.06 8.02 -10.43
C GLU A 116 -14.88 8.29 -9.16
N GLN A 117 -14.32 8.02 -7.98
CA GLN A 117 -15.03 8.15 -6.69
C GLN A 117 -15.03 9.57 -6.12
N ARG A 118 -14.35 10.53 -6.74
CA ARG A 118 -14.24 11.92 -6.27
C ARG A 118 -13.84 12.02 -4.80
N LEU A 119 -12.73 11.38 -4.46
CA LEU A 119 -12.18 11.42 -3.10
C LEU A 119 -11.55 12.77 -2.81
N ASP A 120 -11.57 13.16 -1.53
CA ASP A 120 -10.95 14.40 -1.04
C ASP A 120 -9.47 14.16 -0.65
N ILE A 121 -9.15 12.97 -0.15
CA ILE A 121 -7.81 12.59 0.31
C ILE A 121 -7.45 11.19 -0.20
N PHE A 122 -6.22 11.09 -0.70
CA PHE A 122 -5.51 9.83 -0.91
C PHE A 122 -4.21 9.87 -0.12
N ASP A 123 -4.06 9.02 0.87
CA ASP A 123 -2.86 8.95 1.71
C ASP A 123 -2.26 7.54 1.66
N ALA A 124 -1.01 7.46 1.19
CA ALA A 124 -0.25 6.23 1.10
C ALA A 124 1.11 6.41 1.80
N HIS A 125 1.24 5.82 2.97
CA HIS A 125 2.47 5.86 3.77
C HIS A 125 2.63 4.58 4.61
N PRO A 126 3.85 4.23 5.04
CA PRO A 126 5.14 4.77 4.65
C PRO A 126 5.61 4.19 3.30
N LEU A 127 5.97 5.04 2.36
CA LEU A 127 6.52 4.65 1.06
C LEU A 127 8.05 4.76 1.09
N ASP A 128 8.74 3.82 0.42
CA ASP A 128 10.17 3.94 0.17
C ASP A 128 10.41 4.91 -0.99
N PRO A 129 11.08 6.06 -0.77
CA PRO A 129 11.32 7.05 -1.82
C PRO A 129 12.29 6.57 -2.90
N HIS A 130 13.06 5.50 -2.63
CA HIS A 130 13.98 4.89 -3.60
C HIS A 130 13.34 3.78 -4.42
N HIS A 131 12.16 3.30 -4.01
CA HIS A 131 11.45 2.28 -4.76
C HIS A 131 10.78 2.86 -6.02
N PRO A 132 10.84 2.19 -7.19
CA PRO A 132 10.26 2.69 -8.44
C PRO A 132 8.79 3.09 -8.34
N SER A 133 8.01 2.39 -7.50
CA SER A 133 6.59 2.70 -7.29
C SER A 133 6.32 4.08 -6.69
N PHE A 134 7.28 4.67 -5.95
CA PHE A 134 7.10 5.98 -5.35
C PHE A 134 6.88 7.08 -6.41
N ALA A 135 7.82 7.19 -7.34
CA ALA A 135 7.73 8.18 -8.41
C ALA A 135 6.56 7.86 -9.38
N ALA A 136 6.35 6.58 -9.69
CA ALA A 136 5.29 6.14 -10.59
C ALA A 136 3.90 6.47 -10.02
N LEU A 137 3.67 6.21 -8.72
CA LEU A 137 2.42 6.54 -8.02
C LEU A 137 2.16 8.05 -8.02
N GLN A 138 3.17 8.85 -7.65
CA GLN A 138 3.04 10.31 -7.66
C GLN A 138 2.71 10.87 -9.06
N ASN A 139 3.40 10.37 -10.09
CA ASN A 139 3.17 10.82 -11.45
C ASN A 139 1.77 10.47 -11.96
N ALA A 140 1.29 9.26 -11.66
CA ALA A 140 -0.07 8.85 -12.02
C ALA A 140 -1.13 9.71 -11.30
N LEU A 141 -0.96 9.99 -10.01
CA LEU A 141 -1.86 10.89 -9.27
C LEU A 141 -1.86 12.31 -9.86
N ARG A 142 -0.68 12.87 -10.21
CA ARG A 142 -0.60 14.19 -10.86
C ARG A 142 -1.31 14.22 -12.21
N ARG A 143 -1.17 13.18 -13.03
CA ARG A 143 -1.90 13.08 -14.32
C ARG A 143 -3.42 13.06 -14.12
N GLN A 144 -3.89 12.53 -13.00
CA GLN A 144 -5.31 12.53 -12.63
C GLN A 144 -5.77 13.82 -11.92
N GLY A 145 -4.91 14.83 -11.83
CA GLY A 145 -5.25 16.15 -11.28
C GLY A 145 -5.09 16.29 -9.75
N TRP A 146 -4.44 15.32 -9.08
CA TRP A 146 -4.19 15.43 -7.64
C TRP A 146 -3.07 16.41 -7.32
N ILE A 147 -3.25 17.17 -6.25
CA ILE A 147 -2.17 17.94 -5.61
C ILE A 147 -1.42 16.99 -4.69
N ILE A 148 -0.11 16.87 -4.89
CA ILE A 148 0.73 15.94 -4.15
C ILE A 148 1.57 16.69 -3.13
N ASP A 149 1.49 16.25 -1.89
CA ASP A 149 2.43 16.60 -0.83
C ASP A 149 3.19 15.36 -0.34
N THR A 150 4.40 15.54 0.13
CA THR A 150 5.23 14.47 0.68
C THR A 150 5.85 14.91 2.00
N TYR A 151 5.79 14.05 2.99
CA TYR A 151 6.34 14.30 4.31
C TYR A 151 7.20 13.11 4.79
N LEU A 152 8.17 13.39 5.63
CA LEU A 152 8.98 12.35 6.26
C LEU A 152 8.16 11.69 7.38
N CYS A 153 7.86 10.39 7.24
CA CYS A 153 7.21 9.63 8.30
C CYS A 153 8.20 9.25 9.40
N PHE A 154 9.21 8.48 9.06
CA PHE A 154 10.27 8.01 9.96
C PHE A 154 11.41 7.37 9.15
N GLY A 155 12.57 7.20 9.78
CA GLY A 155 13.65 6.40 9.23
C GLY A 155 13.43 4.92 9.54
N ASN A 156 13.56 4.06 8.53
CA ASN A 156 13.51 2.62 8.73
C ASN A 156 14.94 2.07 8.88
N TRP A 157 15.20 1.43 10.00
CA TRP A 157 16.49 0.82 10.30
C TRP A 157 16.43 -0.66 9.98
N GLN A 158 17.31 -1.13 9.13
CA GLN A 158 17.44 -2.53 8.80
C GLN A 158 18.88 -3.01 8.98
N LEU A 159 19.01 -4.29 9.30
CA LEU A 159 20.31 -4.96 9.41
C LEU A 159 20.36 -6.12 8.43
N ASP A 160 21.29 -6.04 7.49
CA ASP A 160 21.54 -7.14 6.57
C ASP A 160 22.28 -8.26 7.31
N VAL A 161 21.58 -9.35 7.54
CA VAL A 161 22.14 -10.53 8.22
C VAL A 161 23.13 -11.26 7.34
N ASN A 162 22.87 -11.36 6.01
CA ASN A 162 23.75 -11.96 4.99
C ASN A 162 24.33 -13.33 5.39
N GLY A 163 23.51 -14.16 6.04
CA GLY A 163 23.92 -15.48 6.50
C GLY A 163 24.87 -15.49 7.71
N ARG A 164 25.18 -14.34 8.32
CA ARG A 164 25.98 -14.26 9.54
C ARG A 164 25.27 -14.94 10.72
N SER A 165 26.03 -15.64 11.54
CA SER A 165 25.52 -16.14 12.82
C SER A 165 25.31 -14.99 13.80
N PHE A 166 24.47 -15.23 14.82
CA PHE A 166 24.32 -14.26 15.90
C PHE A 166 25.63 -13.99 16.63
N ALA A 167 26.48 -15.01 16.79
CA ALA A 167 27.79 -14.86 17.42
C ALA A 167 28.70 -13.90 16.65
N ASP A 168 28.74 -14.03 15.32
CA ASP A 168 29.54 -13.14 14.46
C ASP A 168 28.98 -11.70 14.52
N TYR A 169 27.67 -11.56 14.47
CA TYR A 169 27.02 -10.25 14.63
C TYR A 169 27.34 -9.63 15.99
N PHE A 170 27.17 -10.38 17.07
CA PHE A 170 27.42 -9.91 18.44
C PHE A 170 28.87 -9.44 18.62
N GLN A 171 29.86 -10.08 17.98
CA GLN A 171 31.26 -9.65 18.03
C GLN A 171 31.47 -8.28 17.37
N THR A 172 30.67 -7.89 16.40
CA THR A 172 30.79 -6.59 15.72
C THR A 172 30.19 -5.44 16.50
N LEU A 173 29.42 -5.70 17.57
CA LEU A 173 28.81 -4.66 18.39
C LEU A 173 29.89 -3.90 19.19
N PRO A 174 29.69 -2.59 19.43
CA PRO A 174 30.47 -1.83 20.38
C PRO A 174 30.44 -2.48 21.78
N SER A 175 31.52 -2.33 22.52
CA SER A 175 31.62 -2.92 23.89
C SER A 175 30.51 -2.47 24.83
N THR A 176 29.92 -1.30 24.60
CA THR A 176 28.78 -0.77 25.39
C THR A 176 27.46 -1.48 25.09
N LEU A 177 27.38 -2.28 24.03
CA LEU A 177 26.21 -3.08 23.64
C LEU A 177 26.42 -4.58 23.81
N LYS A 178 27.55 -5.00 24.32
CA LYS A 178 27.89 -6.37 24.69
C LYS A 178 27.69 -6.54 26.18
#